data_47d09f544af24d575a7bc2df6c63adc5
#
_entry.id   47d09f544af24d575a7bc2df6c63adc5
#
_cell.length_a   1.000
_cell.length_b   1.000
_cell.length_c   1.000
_cell.angle_alpha   90.00
_cell.angle_beta   90.00
_cell.angle_gamma   90.00
#
_symmetry.space_group_name_H-M   'P 1'
#
loop_
_entity.id
_entity.type
_entity.pdbx_description
1 polymer ?
#
loop_
_entity_poly.entity_id
_entity_poly.type
_entity_poly.pdbx_seq_one_letter_code
_entity_poly.pdbx_strand_id
1 'polypeptide(L)'
;RIALGTVLVFGASNFPLAYSTAGGDTISALACGCSVIVKSHPFHAGTSHLVAKAIINAAKKSSMPEGVFSHIQDHTHNAAKKLILDERIKSIAFTGSIEGGRAIHDLAYNRKTPIPVFAEMGSSNPLVILPSKLKLNRSKLINDLATSVCNDAGQFCTKPGLIFYPNNKNGLAFKEEIIDQILKKPSNYMLHPSILKKFEELKIKKQNISKKKIINKESNIEPMQAAQSVLCIDHLLFISHPEIQEEVFGPFCVL
;
A
#
# COMPACT_ATOMS: atom_id res chain seq x y z
N ARG A 1 -8.20 -17.99 -24.31
CA ARG A 1 -7.65 -16.69 -23.86
C ARG A 1 -6.92 -16.05 -25.04
N ILE A 2 -7.00 -14.75 -25.16
CA ILE A 2 -6.33 -13.96 -26.22
C ILE A 2 -5.47 -12.93 -25.49
N ALA A 3 -4.19 -12.80 -25.87
CA ALA A 3 -3.28 -11.81 -25.29
C ALA A 3 -3.73 -10.38 -25.64
N LEU A 4 -3.70 -9.47 -24.68
CA LEU A 4 -4.01 -8.05 -24.91
C LEU A 4 -2.94 -7.35 -25.75
N GLY A 5 -1.72 -7.83 -25.68
CA GLY A 5 -0.52 -7.22 -26.25
C GLY A 5 0.47 -6.85 -25.13
N THR A 6 1.31 -5.84 -25.34
CA THR A 6 2.31 -5.44 -24.37
C THR A 6 1.67 -4.80 -23.14
N VAL A 7 1.99 -5.33 -21.95
CA VAL A 7 1.55 -4.83 -20.64
C VAL A 7 2.67 -4.04 -19.99
N LEU A 8 2.38 -2.82 -19.55
CA LEU A 8 3.28 -2.00 -18.76
C LEU A 8 2.97 -2.18 -17.25
N VAL A 9 3.95 -2.65 -16.47
CA VAL A 9 3.78 -2.94 -15.05
C VAL A 9 4.55 -1.94 -14.19
N PHE A 10 3.88 -1.36 -13.20
CA PHE A 10 4.45 -0.51 -12.16
C PHE A 10 4.33 -1.24 -10.82
N GLY A 11 5.44 -1.71 -10.28
CA GLY A 11 5.45 -2.46 -9.03
C GLY A 11 5.38 -1.59 -7.77
N ALA A 12 4.92 -2.18 -6.67
CA ALA A 12 4.85 -1.55 -5.37
C ALA A 12 6.24 -1.30 -4.76
N SER A 13 6.35 -0.29 -3.90
CA SER A 13 7.58 0.01 -3.15
C SER A 13 7.84 -0.97 -2.01
N ASN A 14 6.79 -1.34 -1.28
CA ASN A 14 6.83 -2.07 -0.01
C ASN A 14 6.87 -3.61 -0.17
N PHE A 15 6.62 -4.14 -1.37
CA PHE A 15 6.68 -5.57 -1.67
C PHE A 15 7.56 -5.84 -2.89
N PRO A 16 8.88 -5.75 -2.77
CA PRO A 16 9.80 -5.79 -3.90
C PRO A 16 9.83 -7.15 -4.64
N LEU A 17 9.34 -8.21 -4.02
CA LEU A 17 9.25 -9.54 -4.63
C LEU A 17 7.83 -9.89 -5.05
N ALA A 18 6.84 -9.79 -4.14
CA ALA A 18 5.48 -10.29 -4.37
C ALA A 18 4.64 -9.39 -5.29
N TYR A 19 4.81 -8.06 -5.22
CA TYR A 19 4.00 -7.08 -5.96
C TYR A 19 4.86 -6.09 -6.76
N SER A 20 5.97 -6.58 -7.33
CA SER A 20 6.86 -5.77 -8.15
C SER A 20 7.33 -6.56 -9.38
N THR A 21 8.63 -6.57 -9.69
CA THR A 21 9.21 -7.04 -10.96
C THR A 21 8.79 -8.46 -11.36
N ALA A 22 8.73 -9.41 -10.43
CA ALA A 22 8.23 -10.77 -10.66
C ALA A 22 6.88 -11.00 -9.95
N GLY A 23 6.16 -9.95 -9.63
CA GLY A 23 4.90 -10.04 -8.90
C GLY A 23 3.74 -10.55 -9.73
N GLY A 24 2.57 -10.60 -9.09
CA GLY A 24 1.34 -11.13 -9.68
C GLY A 24 1.01 -10.53 -11.04
N ASP A 25 1.16 -9.21 -11.21
CA ASP A 25 0.86 -8.53 -12.47
C ASP A 25 1.75 -9.00 -13.64
N THR A 26 3.07 -9.08 -13.40
CA THR A 26 4.03 -9.57 -14.39
C THR A 26 3.74 -11.02 -14.78
N ILE A 27 3.56 -11.89 -13.78
CA ILE A 27 3.35 -13.31 -14.03
C ILE A 27 2.00 -13.58 -14.69
N SER A 28 0.94 -12.88 -14.28
CA SER A 28 -0.39 -13.00 -14.89
C SER A 28 -0.37 -12.58 -16.37
N ALA A 29 0.31 -11.48 -16.68
CA ALA A 29 0.44 -11.00 -18.05
C ALA A 29 1.21 -11.99 -18.93
N LEU A 30 2.37 -12.48 -18.47
CA LEU A 30 3.16 -13.50 -19.18
C LEU A 30 2.37 -14.80 -19.37
N ALA A 31 1.65 -15.27 -18.34
CA ALA A 31 0.82 -16.48 -18.41
C ALA A 31 -0.34 -16.35 -19.41
N CYS A 32 -0.78 -15.14 -19.70
CA CYS A 32 -1.79 -14.84 -20.72
C CYS A 32 -1.20 -14.63 -22.12
N GLY A 33 0.11 -14.79 -22.29
CA GLY A 33 0.80 -14.63 -23.58
C GLY A 33 1.13 -13.17 -23.93
N CYS A 34 1.06 -12.25 -22.97
CA CYS A 34 1.44 -10.86 -23.18
C CYS A 34 2.96 -10.68 -23.00
N SER A 35 3.57 -9.80 -23.79
CA SER A 35 4.88 -9.26 -23.45
C SER A 35 4.76 -8.23 -22.32
N VAL A 36 5.80 -8.10 -21.49
CA VAL A 36 5.77 -7.25 -20.30
C VAL A 36 6.94 -6.29 -20.28
N ILE A 37 6.66 -5.03 -19.98
CA ILE A 37 7.65 -4.02 -19.65
C ILE A 37 7.43 -3.65 -18.17
N VAL A 38 8.42 -3.91 -17.31
CA VAL A 38 8.37 -3.47 -15.91
C VAL A 38 9.14 -2.17 -15.75
N LYS A 39 8.48 -1.13 -15.27
CA LYS A 39 9.13 0.06 -14.73
C LYS A 39 9.35 -0.16 -13.24
N SER A 40 10.60 -0.33 -12.82
CA SER A 40 10.94 -0.61 -11.43
C SER A 40 10.60 0.54 -10.49
N HIS A 41 10.32 0.21 -9.22
CA HIS A 41 10.19 1.23 -8.19
C HIS A 41 11.59 1.70 -7.74
N PRO A 42 11.85 3.02 -7.62
CA PRO A 42 13.18 3.52 -7.27
C PRO A 42 13.66 3.11 -5.87
N PHE A 43 12.74 2.81 -4.93
CA PHE A 43 13.09 2.45 -3.55
C PHE A 43 13.70 1.06 -3.38
N HIS A 44 13.63 0.20 -4.41
CA HIS A 44 14.26 -1.11 -4.43
C HIS A 44 14.88 -1.46 -5.80
N ALA A 45 15.48 -0.49 -6.46
CA ALA A 45 16.04 -0.64 -7.80
C ALA A 45 17.03 -1.81 -7.94
N GLY A 46 17.87 -2.05 -6.93
CA GLY A 46 18.81 -3.18 -6.90
C GLY A 46 18.11 -4.54 -6.88
N THR A 47 17.14 -4.73 -5.98
CA THR A 47 16.32 -5.96 -5.93
C THR A 47 15.60 -6.18 -7.25
N SER A 48 14.98 -5.13 -7.78
CA SER A 48 14.26 -5.17 -9.06
C SER A 48 15.18 -5.58 -10.22
N HIS A 49 16.41 -5.07 -10.26
CA HIS A 49 17.40 -5.46 -11.25
C HIS A 49 17.78 -6.94 -11.17
N LEU A 50 18.07 -7.45 -9.98
CA LEU A 50 18.41 -8.86 -9.79
C LEU A 50 17.27 -9.79 -10.21
N VAL A 51 16.03 -9.46 -9.84
CA VAL A 51 14.84 -10.21 -10.23
C VAL A 51 14.63 -10.16 -11.74
N ALA A 52 14.76 -9.00 -12.37
CA ALA A 52 14.67 -8.85 -13.82
C ALA A 52 15.71 -9.71 -14.56
N LYS A 53 16.94 -9.72 -14.06
CA LYS A 53 18.01 -10.58 -14.61
C LYS A 53 17.67 -12.06 -14.52
N ALA A 54 17.05 -12.49 -13.42
CA ALA A 54 16.58 -13.88 -13.27
C ALA A 54 15.49 -14.22 -14.29
N ILE A 55 14.50 -13.34 -14.50
CA ILE A 55 13.43 -13.53 -15.50
C ILE A 55 14.02 -13.60 -16.91
N ILE A 56 14.92 -12.67 -17.28
CA ILE A 56 15.57 -12.65 -18.60
C ILE A 56 16.35 -13.95 -18.84
N ASN A 57 17.09 -14.42 -17.83
CA ASN A 57 17.83 -15.68 -17.92
C ASN A 57 16.90 -16.89 -18.07
N ALA A 58 15.79 -16.92 -17.34
CA ALA A 58 14.79 -17.97 -17.46
C ALA A 58 14.15 -17.98 -18.86
N ALA A 59 13.77 -16.81 -19.39
CA ALA A 59 13.21 -16.67 -20.71
C ALA A 59 14.17 -17.21 -21.79
N LYS A 60 15.46 -16.85 -21.71
CA LYS A 60 16.49 -17.37 -22.63
C LYS A 60 16.63 -18.90 -22.54
N LYS A 61 16.69 -19.46 -21.34
CA LYS A 61 16.78 -20.93 -21.11
C LYS A 61 15.56 -21.68 -21.64
N SER A 62 14.41 -21.04 -21.64
CA SER A 62 13.14 -21.62 -22.13
C SER A 62 12.86 -21.29 -23.59
N SER A 63 13.84 -20.75 -24.32
CA SER A 63 13.68 -20.35 -25.75
C SER A 63 12.48 -19.45 -26.01
N MET A 64 12.15 -18.57 -25.06
CA MET A 64 11.09 -17.57 -25.24
C MET A 64 11.52 -16.50 -26.24
N PRO A 65 10.57 -15.91 -26.99
CA PRO A 65 10.88 -14.86 -27.95
C PRO A 65 11.62 -13.67 -27.32
N GLU A 66 12.50 -13.05 -28.08
CA GLU A 66 13.11 -11.79 -27.67
C GLU A 66 12.05 -10.71 -27.43
N GLY A 67 12.23 -9.91 -26.38
CA GLY A 67 11.27 -8.87 -26.01
C GLY A 67 10.05 -9.35 -25.21
N VAL A 68 9.97 -10.64 -24.86
CA VAL A 68 8.89 -11.14 -23.98
C VAL A 68 8.85 -10.42 -22.63
N PHE A 69 10.02 -10.04 -22.11
CA PHE A 69 10.16 -9.28 -20.87
C PHE A 69 11.22 -8.19 -21.01
N SER A 70 10.91 -6.99 -20.57
CA SER A 70 11.82 -5.84 -20.50
C SER A 70 11.73 -5.17 -19.14
N HIS A 71 12.84 -4.57 -18.70
CA HIS A 71 12.92 -3.91 -17.40
C HIS A 71 13.56 -2.54 -17.55
N ILE A 72 12.92 -1.51 -16.98
CA ILE A 72 13.36 -0.12 -17.05
C ILE A 72 13.53 0.42 -15.64
N GLN A 73 14.67 1.07 -15.40
CA GLN A 73 14.94 1.84 -14.19
C GLN A 73 14.88 3.33 -14.53
N ASP A 74 14.06 4.05 -13.82
CA ASP A 74 13.96 5.50 -13.89
C ASP A 74 13.45 6.05 -12.56
N HIS A 75 14.16 7.00 -12.00
CA HIS A 75 13.78 7.70 -10.77
C HIS A 75 12.83 8.88 -11.03
N THR A 76 12.64 9.24 -12.30
CA THR A 76 11.72 10.30 -12.72
C THR A 76 10.40 9.72 -13.20
N HIS A 77 9.43 10.58 -13.50
CA HIS A 77 8.18 10.19 -14.13
C HIS A 77 8.22 10.25 -15.67
N ASN A 78 9.36 10.64 -16.26
CA ASN A 78 9.44 10.90 -17.70
C ASN A 78 9.34 9.62 -18.53
N ALA A 79 10.09 8.57 -18.18
CA ALA A 79 10.00 7.29 -18.87
C ALA A 79 8.60 6.68 -18.71
N ALA A 80 8.03 6.75 -17.49
CA ALA A 80 6.67 6.30 -17.23
C ALA A 80 5.66 6.97 -18.16
N LYS A 81 5.67 8.31 -18.25
CA LYS A 81 4.77 9.08 -19.10
C LYS A 81 4.93 8.72 -20.59
N LYS A 82 6.17 8.61 -21.08
CA LYS A 82 6.44 8.23 -22.48
C LYS A 82 5.91 6.83 -22.78
N LEU A 83 6.11 5.85 -21.89
CA LEU A 83 5.63 4.50 -22.06
C LEU A 83 4.10 4.42 -22.02
N ILE A 84 3.45 5.12 -21.07
CA ILE A 84 1.98 5.15 -21.00
C ILE A 84 1.38 5.69 -22.30
N LEU A 85 2.00 6.68 -22.93
CA LEU A 85 1.51 7.30 -24.16
C LEU A 85 1.89 6.53 -25.43
N ASP A 86 2.77 5.54 -25.36
CA ASP A 86 3.21 4.74 -26.51
C ASP A 86 2.08 3.81 -27.00
N GLU A 87 1.73 3.88 -28.27
CA GLU A 87 0.61 3.13 -28.86
C GLU A 87 0.80 1.60 -28.82
N ARG A 88 2.02 1.11 -28.68
CA ARG A 88 2.35 -0.31 -28.53
C ARG A 88 1.94 -0.89 -27.18
N ILE A 89 1.83 -0.07 -26.13
CA ILE A 89 1.31 -0.47 -24.83
C ILE A 89 -0.21 -0.66 -24.95
N LYS A 90 -0.69 -1.83 -24.53
CA LYS A 90 -2.10 -2.24 -24.66
C LYS A 90 -2.85 -2.34 -23.33
N SER A 91 -2.13 -2.41 -22.23
CA SER A 91 -2.71 -2.32 -20.88
C SER A 91 -1.64 -1.94 -19.85
N ILE A 92 -2.09 -1.48 -18.69
CA ILE A 92 -1.23 -1.09 -17.60
C ILE A 92 -1.69 -1.83 -16.34
N ALA A 93 -0.72 -2.33 -15.57
CA ALA A 93 -0.93 -2.81 -14.21
C ALA A 93 -0.12 -1.95 -13.24
N PHE A 94 -0.73 -1.56 -12.14
CA PHE A 94 -0.14 -0.65 -11.15
C PHE A 94 -0.48 -1.11 -9.73
N THR A 95 0.51 -1.12 -8.86
CA THR A 95 0.33 -1.27 -7.42
C THR A 95 1.05 -0.12 -6.71
N GLY A 96 0.31 0.69 -5.93
CA GLY A 96 0.91 1.83 -5.25
C GLY A 96 -0.10 2.82 -4.67
N SER A 97 0.29 4.09 -4.58
CA SER A 97 -0.56 5.14 -3.99
C SER A 97 -1.76 5.51 -4.87
N ILE A 98 -2.82 6.03 -4.24
CA ILE A 98 -3.99 6.58 -4.95
C ILE A 98 -3.58 7.68 -5.92
N GLU A 99 -2.68 8.57 -5.51
CA GLU A 99 -2.19 9.68 -6.36
C GLU A 99 -1.51 9.15 -7.63
N GLY A 100 -0.61 8.15 -7.48
CA GLY A 100 0.08 7.53 -8.61
C GLY A 100 -0.86 6.76 -9.54
N GLY A 101 -1.77 5.96 -8.97
CA GLY A 101 -2.74 5.20 -9.74
C GLY A 101 -3.69 6.09 -10.54
N ARG A 102 -4.19 7.16 -9.94
CA ARG A 102 -5.02 8.17 -10.61
C ARG A 102 -4.27 8.85 -11.75
N ALA A 103 -3.06 9.32 -11.53
CA ALA A 103 -2.25 9.96 -12.56
C ALA A 103 -1.99 9.04 -13.76
N ILE A 104 -1.70 7.76 -13.52
CA ILE A 104 -1.52 6.76 -14.58
C ILE A 104 -2.83 6.51 -15.32
N HIS A 105 -3.94 6.35 -14.59
CA HIS A 105 -5.26 6.15 -15.18
C HIS A 105 -5.64 7.31 -16.09
N ASP A 106 -5.49 8.55 -15.63
CA ASP A 106 -5.86 9.74 -16.40
C ASP A 106 -5.01 9.87 -17.68
N LEU A 107 -3.70 9.59 -17.61
CA LEU A 107 -2.85 9.55 -18.78
C LEU A 107 -3.28 8.47 -19.78
N ALA A 108 -3.61 7.27 -19.30
CA ALA A 108 -4.02 6.15 -20.14
C ALA A 108 -5.40 6.36 -20.77
N TYR A 109 -6.31 6.96 -20.04
CA TYR A 109 -7.67 7.28 -20.53
C TYR A 109 -7.68 8.39 -21.58
N ASN A 110 -6.82 9.41 -21.42
CA ASN A 110 -6.74 10.55 -22.35
C ASN A 110 -5.87 10.29 -23.59
N ARG A 111 -5.43 9.04 -23.84
CA ARG A 111 -4.76 8.64 -25.08
C ARG A 111 -5.73 8.74 -26.25
N LYS A 112 -5.21 8.90 -27.47
CA LYS A 112 -5.99 8.78 -28.73
C LYS A 112 -6.80 7.48 -28.78
N THR A 113 -6.19 6.38 -28.30
CA THR A 113 -6.87 5.10 -28.07
C THR A 113 -6.70 4.75 -26.59
N PRO A 114 -7.74 4.91 -25.74
CA PRO A 114 -7.70 4.53 -24.35
C PRO A 114 -7.37 3.04 -24.16
N ILE A 115 -6.68 2.73 -23.06
CA ILE A 115 -6.30 1.36 -22.70
C ILE A 115 -6.73 1.03 -21.27
N PRO A 116 -6.99 -0.25 -20.94
CA PRO A 116 -7.34 -0.65 -19.61
C PRO A 116 -6.18 -0.44 -18.63
N VAL A 117 -6.51 0.03 -17.43
CA VAL A 117 -5.59 0.18 -16.30
C VAL A 117 -6.12 -0.66 -15.13
N PHE A 118 -5.33 -1.63 -14.70
CA PHE A 118 -5.56 -2.44 -13.53
C PHE A 118 -4.74 -1.86 -12.38
N ALA A 119 -5.38 -1.08 -11.51
CA ALA A 119 -4.68 -0.34 -10.46
C ALA A 119 -5.13 -0.78 -9.08
N GLU A 120 -4.23 -1.41 -8.34
CA GLU A 120 -4.36 -1.65 -6.91
C GLU A 120 -3.78 -0.44 -6.16
N MET A 121 -4.64 0.38 -5.62
CA MET A 121 -4.30 1.61 -4.92
C MET A 121 -4.42 1.43 -3.40
N GLY A 122 -4.14 2.48 -2.63
CA GLY A 122 -4.21 2.46 -1.17
C GLY A 122 -5.56 2.01 -0.61
N SER A 123 -5.54 1.46 0.61
CA SER A 123 -6.72 0.98 1.31
C SER A 123 -6.72 1.39 2.78
N SER A 124 -7.89 1.74 3.32
CA SER A 124 -8.09 1.98 4.75
C SER A 124 -8.46 0.72 5.54
N ASN A 125 -8.82 -0.38 4.87
CA ASN A 125 -9.18 -1.68 5.44
C ASN A 125 -10.10 -1.55 6.69
N PRO A 126 -11.34 -1.10 6.53
CA PRO A 126 -12.24 -0.92 7.66
C PRO A 126 -12.58 -2.27 8.28
N LEU A 127 -12.46 -2.35 9.60
CA LEU A 127 -12.72 -3.55 10.38
C LEU A 127 -13.81 -3.26 11.41
N VAL A 128 -14.88 -4.06 11.40
CA VAL A 128 -16.02 -3.92 12.32
C VAL A 128 -15.98 -5.04 13.35
N ILE A 129 -15.84 -4.67 14.62
CA ILE A 129 -15.85 -5.62 15.75
C ILE A 129 -17.27 -5.85 16.22
N LEU A 130 -17.78 -7.05 16.02
CA LEU A 130 -19.12 -7.43 16.50
C LEU A 130 -19.12 -7.66 18.01
N PRO A 131 -20.24 -7.35 18.72
CA PRO A 131 -20.35 -7.53 20.18
C PRO A 131 -20.04 -8.95 20.67
N SER A 132 -20.41 -9.98 19.90
CA SER A 132 -20.12 -11.38 20.21
C SER A 132 -18.63 -11.69 20.22
N LYS A 133 -17.84 -11.07 19.33
CA LYS A 133 -16.40 -11.30 19.25
C LYS A 133 -15.66 -10.77 20.48
N LEU A 134 -16.14 -9.69 21.09
CA LEU A 134 -15.56 -9.12 22.33
C LEU A 134 -15.77 -10.01 23.55
N LYS A 135 -16.71 -10.96 23.50
CA LYS A 135 -16.94 -11.94 24.57
C LYS A 135 -16.06 -13.18 24.44
N LEU A 136 -15.51 -13.43 23.25
CA LEU A 136 -14.73 -14.63 22.92
C LEU A 136 -13.29 -14.25 22.61
N ASN A 137 -12.34 -14.75 23.41
CA ASN A 137 -10.89 -14.60 23.17
C ASN A 137 -10.45 -13.15 22.90
N ARG A 138 -10.96 -12.17 23.66
CA ARG A 138 -10.69 -10.73 23.46
C ARG A 138 -9.17 -10.43 23.47
N SER A 139 -8.42 -11.02 24.38
CA SER A 139 -6.96 -10.78 24.48
C SER A 139 -6.22 -11.22 23.21
N LYS A 140 -6.60 -12.37 22.62
CA LYS A 140 -6.03 -12.81 21.34
C LYS A 140 -6.38 -11.84 20.21
N LEU A 141 -7.65 -11.44 20.08
CA LEU A 141 -8.09 -10.47 19.09
C LEU A 141 -7.29 -9.17 19.16
N ILE A 142 -7.12 -8.63 20.37
CA ILE A 142 -6.38 -7.38 20.62
C ILE A 142 -4.91 -7.51 20.20
N ASN A 143 -4.25 -8.61 20.59
CA ASN A 143 -2.84 -8.81 20.21
C ASN A 143 -2.68 -8.99 18.69
N ASP A 144 -3.57 -9.75 18.05
CA ASP A 144 -3.53 -9.97 16.60
C ASP A 144 -3.76 -8.66 15.84
N LEU A 145 -4.71 -7.82 16.27
CA LEU A 145 -4.98 -6.52 15.67
C LEU A 145 -3.83 -5.54 15.90
N ALA A 146 -3.30 -5.44 17.12
CA ALA A 146 -2.16 -4.58 17.41
C ALA A 146 -0.93 -4.98 16.58
N THR A 147 -0.71 -6.28 16.40
CA THR A 147 0.34 -6.80 15.52
C THR A 147 0.08 -6.39 14.07
N SER A 148 -1.14 -6.57 13.57
CA SER A 148 -1.51 -6.22 12.19
C SER A 148 -1.38 -4.72 11.89
N VAL A 149 -1.69 -3.85 12.86
CA VAL A 149 -1.52 -2.39 12.72
C VAL A 149 -0.04 -1.98 12.68
N CYS A 150 0.82 -2.67 13.42
CA CYS A 150 2.21 -2.24 13.66
C CYS A 150 3.25 -3.00 12.84
N ASN A 151 2.89 -4.13 12.23
CA ASN A 151 3.84 -4.96 11.47
C ASN A 151 4.52 -4.16 10.36
N ASP A 152 5.86 -4.30 10.22
CA ASP A 152 6.70 -3.54 9.29
C ASP A 152 6.40 -2.03 9.26
N ALA A 153 6.29 -1.43 10.44
CA ALA A 153 5.88 -0.03 10.62
C ALA A 153 4.53 0.30 9.95
N GLY A 154 3.59 -0.65 9.92
CA GLY A 154 2.28 -0.46 9.30
C GLY A 154 2.29 -0.24 7.79
N GLN A 155 3.36 -0.63 7.11
CA GLN A 155 3.56 -0.40 5.66
C GLN A 155 2.97 -1.54 4.81
N PHE A 156 1.79 -2.03 5.18
CA PHE A 156 1.04 -3.03 4.45
C PHE A 156 -0.24 -2.45 3.87
N CYS A 157 -0.57 -2.80 2.62
CA CYS A 157 -1.86 -2.49 2.01
C CYS A 157 -3.04 -3.14 2.74
N THR A 158 -2.80 -4.21 3.51
CA THR A 158 -3.79 -4.95 4.30
C THR A 158 -3.90 -4.49 5.76
N LYS A 159 -3.12 -3.49 6.18
CA LYS A 159 -3.15 -2.96 7.55
C LYS A 159 -4.54 -2.40 7.89
N PRO A 160 -5.16 -2.80 9.03
CA PRO A 160 -6.41 -2.18 9.50
C PRO A 160 -6.17 -0.70 9.85
N GLY A 161 -6.68 0.20 9.02
CA GLY A 161 -6.58 1.65 9.23
C GLY A 161 -7.76 2.24 9.98
N LEU A 162 -8.92 1.58 9.92
CA LEU A 162 -10.17 1.98 10.57
C LEU A 162 -10.70 0.80 11.37
N ILE A 163 -10.96 0.98 12.67
CA ILE A 163 -11.47 -0.07 13.54
C ILE A 163 -12.72 0.43 14.25
N PHE A 164 -13.87 -0.13 13.91
CA PHE A 164 -15.16 0.19 14.51
C PHE A 164 -15.49 -0.81 15.60
N TYR A 165 -15.94 -0.34 16.74
CA TYR A 165 -16.31 -1.16 17.89
C TYR A 165 -17.62 -0.67 18.50
N PRO A 166 -18.42 -1.55 19.21
CA PRO A 166 -19.69 -1.15 19.77
C PRO A 166 -19.51 -0.17 20.93
N ASN A 167 -20.34 0.89 20.97
CA ASN A 167 -20.33 1.87 22.05
C ASN A 167 -21.07 1.31 23.30
N ASN A 168 -20.42 0.39 24.00
CA ASN A 168 -20.89 -0.18 25.27
C ASN A 168 -19.70 -0.52 26.17
N LYS A 169 -19.96 -1.00 27.40
CA LYS A 169 -18.91 -1.32 28.39
C LYS A 169 -17.80 -2.22 27.82
N ASN A 170 -18.15 -3.24 27.02
CA ASN A 170 -17.13 -4.16 26.45
C ASN A 170 -16.35 -3.49 25.33
N GLY A 171 -16.96 -2.65 24.51
CA GLY A 171 -16.30 -1.89 23.46
C GLY A 171 -15.36 -0.81 24.02
N LEU A 172 -15.76 -0.12 25.09
CA LEU A 172 -14.88 0.84 25.75
C LEU A 172 -13.66 0.16 26.38
N ALA A 173 -13.84 -0.98 27.04
CA ALA A 173 -12.73 -1.77 27.55
C ALA A 173 -11.80 -2.27 26.42
N PHE A 174 -12.38 -2.73 25.29
CA PHE A 174 -11.60 -3.09 24.09
C PHE A 174 -10.78 -1.91 23.56
N LYS A 175 -11.36 -0.71 23.49
CA LYS A 175 -10.65 0.49 23.05
C LYS A 175 -9.40 0.77 23.90
N GLU A 176 -9.53 0.73 25.20
CA GLU A 176 -8.41 0.98 26.12
C GLU A 176 -7.32 -0.07 25.97
N GLU A 177 -7.69 -1.35 25.93
CA GLU A 177 -6.77 -2.47 25.79
C GLU A 177 -6.05 -2.48 24.44
N ILE A 178 -6.73 -2.17 23.31
CA ILE A 178 -6.11 -2.15 21.98
C ILE A 178 -5.12 -0.98 21.84
N ILE A 179 -5.43 0.19 22.38
CA ILE A 179 -4.53 1.33 22.41
C ILE A 179 -3.25 0.95 23.17
N ASP A 180 -3.39 0.41 24.39
CA ASP A 180 -2.25 -0.03 25.20
C ASP A 180 -1.36 -1.04 24.46
N GLN A 181 -1.98 -2.03 23.80
CA GLN A 181 -1.23 -3.05 23.05
C GLN A 181 -0.54 -2.48 21.79
N ILE A 182 -1.16 -1.56 21.07
CA ILE A 182 -0.54 -0.88 19.91
C ILE A 182 0.69 -0.08 20.39
N LEU A 183 0.56 0.70 21.46
CA LEU A 183 1.64 1.54 21.97
C LEU A 183 2.81 0.72 22.57
N LYS A 184 2.57 -0.51 23.02
CA LYS A 184 3.63 -1.43 23.49
C LYS A 184 4.44 -2.06 22.37
N LYS A 185 3.96 -2.09 21.12
CA LYS A 185 4.71 -2.68 20.01
C LYS A 185 6.01 -1.90 19.76
N PRO A 186 7.09 -2.54 19.30
CA PRO A 186 8.33 -1.85 18.95
C PRO A 186 8.13 -0.89 17.78
N SER A 187 8.78 0.26 17.80
CA SER A 187 8.87 1.14 16.64
C SER A 187 9.77 0.51 15.60
N ASN A 188 9.40 0.60 14.33
CA ASN A 188 10.13 0.04 13.21
C ASN A 188 10.45 1.12 12.17
N TYR A 189 11.39 0.82 11.28
CA TYR A 189 11.87 1.74 10.26
C TYR A 189 10.87 1.88 9.11
N MET A 190 10.69 3.10 8.68
CA MET A 190 9.98 3.39 7.44
C MET A 190 10.89 3.14 6.25
N LEU A 191 10.31 2.63 5.17
CA LEU A 191 11.04 2.21 3.96
C LEU A 191 11.84 3.35 3.30
N HIS A 192 11.32 4.58 3.38
CA HIS A 192 11.93 5.74 2.72
C HIS A 192 11.57 7.05 3.42
N PRO A 193 12.49 8.07 3.44
CA PRO A 193 12.21 9.36 4.09
C PRO A 193 10.93 10.05 3.60
N SER A 194 10.61 9.94 2.32
CA SER A 194 9.38 10.54 1.77
C SER A 194 8.10 9.86 2.30
N ILE A 195 8.16 8.56 2.58
CA ILE A 195 7.03 7.83 3.19
C ILE A 195 6.85 8.28 4.64
N LEU A 196 7.94 8.39 5.40
CA LEU A 196 7.90 8.90 6.77
C LEU A 196 7.34 10.33 6.81
N LYS A 197 7.82 11.21 5.96
CA LYS A 197 7.33 12.58 5.85
C LYS A 197 5.82 12.62 5.57
N LYS A 198 5.35 11.87 4.57
CA LYS A 198 3.92 11.79 4.22
C LYS A 198 3.08 11.22 5.37
N PHE A 199 3.59 10.22 6.08
CA PHE A 199 2.96 9.65 7.27
C PHE A 199 2.73 10.71 8.36
N GLU A 200 3.75 11.49 8.70
CA GLU A 200 3.64 12.53 9.72
C GLU A 200 2.71 13.68 9.26
N GLU A 201 2.79 14.10 8.01
CA GLU A 201 1.89 15.11 7.43
C GLU A 201 0.41 14.69 7.51
N LEU A 202 0.10 13.45 7.16
CA LEU A 202 -1.26 12.92 7.20
C LEU A 202 -1.79 12.76 8.62
N LYS A 203 -0.95 12.36 9.58
CA LYS A 203 -1.29 12.34 11.01
C LYS A 203 -1.70 13.74 11.49
N ILE A 204 -0.85 14.74 11.22
CA ILE A 204 -1.12 16.13 11.61
C ILE A 204 -2.41 16.62 10.95
N LYS A 205 -2.62 16.35 9.65
CA LYS A 205 -3.85 16.69 8.94
C LYS A 205 -5.08 16.13 9.67
N LYS A 206 -5.08 14.82 10.03
CA LYS A 206 -6.19 14.19 10.74
C LYS A 206 -6.41 14.75 12.14
N GLN A 207 -5.34 15.06 12.87
CA GLN A 207 -5.43 15.72 14.17
C GLN A 207 -6.10 17.10 14.06
N ASN A 208 -5.71 17.89 13.09
CA ASN A 208 -6.26 19.24 12.88
C ASN A 208 -7.75 19.21 12.47
N ILE A 209 -8.12 18.28 11.59
CA ILE A 209 -9.52 18.10 11.16
C ILE A 209 -10.39 17.65 12.33
N SER A 210 -9.95 16.62 13.05
CA SER A 210 -10.71 16.05 14.16
C SER A 210 -10.72 16.92 15.42
N LYS A 211 -9.76 17.83 15.56
CA LYS A 211 -9.49 18.57 16.81
C LYS A 211 -9.28 17.64 18.01
N LYS A 212 -8.93 16.39 17.77
CA LYS A 212 -8.63 15.37 18.79
C LYS A 212 -7.13 15.11 18.83
N LYS A 213 -6.59 14.95 20.04
CA LYS A 213 -5.18 14.61 20.21
C LYS A 213 -4.94 13.16 19.76
N ILE A 214 -3.92 12.96 18.94
CA ILE A 214 -3.42 11.62 18.61
C ILE A 214 -2.67 11.07 19.81
N ILE A 215 -2.97 9.83 20.17
CA ILE A 215 -2.28 9.09 21.22
C ILE A 215 -1.07 8.43 20.55
N ASN A 216 0.12 8.87 20.92
CA ASN A 216 1.38 8.37 20.38
C ASN A 216 2.14 7.56 21.42
N LYS A 217 2.96 6.60 20.96
CA LYS A 217 3.96 5.99 21.80
C LYS A 217 4.96 7.06 22.27
N GLU A 218 5.13 7.15 23.58
CA GLU A 218 6.18 7.98 24.19
C GLU A 218 7.49 7.18 24.20
N SER A 219 8.39 7.46 23.28
CA SER A 219 9.74 6.88 23.28
C SER A 219 10.67 7.71 22.41
N ASN A 220 11.95 7.69 22.73
CA ASN A 220 12.98 8.13 21.82
C ASN A 220 12.97 7.16 20.61
N ILE A 221 12.56 7.66 19.45
CA ILE A 221 12.61 6.93 18.19
C ILE A 221 13.87 7.34 17.43
N GLU A 222 14.50 6.36 16.78
CA GLU A 222 15.64 6.62 15.93
C GLU A 222 15.21 7.32 14.64
N PRO A 223 16.12 8.01 13.95
CA PRO A 223 15.85 8.53 12.61
C PRO A 223 15.27 7.44 11.71
N MET A 224 14.25 7.77 10.91
CA MET A 224 13.52 6.85 10.04
C MET A 224 12.58 5.86 10.73
N GLN A 225 12.50 5.81 12.05
CA GLN A 225 11.45 5.05 12.73
C GLN A 225 10.14 5.85 12.78
N ALA A 226 9.02 5.14 12.76
CA ALA A 226 7.69 5.72 12.99
C ALA A 226 7.12 5.25 14.34
N ALA A 227 6.61 6.19 15.12
CA ALA A 227 5.91 5.89 16.37
C ALA A 227 4.50 5.38 16.11
N GLN A 228 4.09 4.35 16.84
CA GLN A 228 2.72 3.87 16.86
C GLN A 228 1.78 5.01 17.30
N SER A 229 0.67 5.14 16.60
CA SER A 229 -0.24 6.25 16.80
C SER A 229 -1.70 5.82 16.64
N VAL A 230 -2.56 6.34 17.49
CA VAL A 230 -4.00 6.04 17.47
C VAL A 230 -4.79 7.34 17.56
N LEU A 231 -5.78 7.49 16.69
CA LEU A 231 -6.76 8.57 16.75
C LEU A 231 -8.12 8.00 17.17
N CYS A 232 -8.67 8.48 18.29
CA CYS A 232 -10.00 8.08 18.75
C CYS A 232 -11.01 9.18 18.42
N ILE A 233 -12.06 8.82 17.72
CA ILE A 233 -13.14 9.75 17.33
C ILE A 233 -14.51 9.11 17.52
N ASP A 234 -15.54 9.95 17.58
CA ASP A 234 -16.92 9.48 17.54
C ASP A 234 -17.43 9.34 16.08
N HIS A 235 -18.52 8.60 15.91
CA HIS A 235 -19.07 8.30 14.60
C HIS A 235 -19.59 9.54 13.84
N LEU A 236 -20.07 10.57 14.55
CA LEU A 236 -20.58 11.80 13.91
C LEU A 236 -19.43 12.55 13.26
N LEU A 237 -18.31 12.67 13.97
CA LEU A 237 -17.10 13.30 13.44
C LEU A 237 -16.53 12.49 12.26
N PHE A 238 -16.56 11.16 12.34
CA PHE A 238 -16.11 10.29 11.27
C PHE A 238 -16.94 10.46 9.98
N ILE A 239 -18.27 10.53 10.10
CA ILE A 239 -19.16 10.68 8.95
C ILE A 239 -19.07 12.07 8.34
N SER A 240 -18.93 13.12 9.17
CA SER A 240 -18.89 14.51 8.70
C SER A 240 -17.58 14.94 8.04
N HIS A 241 -16.51 14.14 8.19
CA HIS A 241 -15.18 14.46 7.65
C HIS A 241 -14.60 13.29 6.85
N PRO A 242 -14.92 13.17 5.56
CA PRO A 242 -14.42 12.07 4.70
C PRO A 242 -12.90 11.95 4.68
N GLU A 243 -12.17 13.03 4.88
CA GLU A 243 -10.70 13.04 4.93
C GLU A 243 -10.14 12.19 6.08
N ILE A 244 -10.92 11.95 7.14
CA ILE A 244 -10.54 11.04 8.23
C ILE A 244 -10.55 9.58 7.76
N GLN A 245 -11.31 9.28 6.73
CA GLN A 245 -11.43 7.92 6.16
C GLN A 245 -10.25 7.56 5.24
N GLU A 246 -9.47 8.54 4.81
CA GLU A 246 -8.31 8.33 3.94
C GLU A 246 -7.23 7.50 4.64
N GLU A 247 -6.48 6.73 3.86
CA GLU A 247 -5.35 5.95 4.36
C GLU A 247 -4.25 6.83 4.96
N VAL A 248 -3.69 6.39 6.08
CA VAL A 248 -2.39 6.85 6.59
C VAL A 248 -1.45 5.65 6.57
N PHE A 249 -0.52 5.66 5.60
CA PHE A 249 0.40 4.55 5.38
C PHE A 249 1.53 4.59 6.42
N GLY A 250 1.43 3.74 7.44
CA GLY A 250 2.30 3.71 8.61
C GLY A 250 1.60 3.11 9.83
N PRO A 251 2.23 3.05 11.01
CA PRO A 251 1.69 2.41 12.21
C PRO A 251 0.64 3.30 12.90
N PHE A 252 -0.46 3.52 12.21
CA PHE A 252 -1.56 4.40 12.61
C PHE A 252 -2.91 3.73 12.34
N CYS A 253 -3.85 3.90 13.26
CA CYS A 253 -5.26 3.56 13.03
C CYS A 253 -6.20 4.59 13.68
N VAL A 254 -7.44 4.62 13.19
CA VAL A 254 -8.57 5.36 13.75
C VAL A 254 -9.48 4.37 14.46
N LEU A 255 -9.88 4.69 15.69
CA LEU A 255 -10.82 3.93 16.53
C LEU A 255 -12.10 4.71 16.74
#